data_e7b2820bfff5f5e46d7fe5d188680ed1
#
_entry.id   e7b2820bfff5f5e46d7fe5d188680ed1
#
_cell.length_a   1.000
_cell.length_b   1.000
_cell.length_c   1.000
_cell.angle_alpha   90.00
_cell.angle_beta   90.00
_cell.angle_gamma   90.00
#
_symmetry.space_group_name_H-M   'P 1'
#
loop_
_entity.id
_entity.type
_entity.pdbx_description
1 polymer ?
#
loop_
_entity_poly.entity_id
_entity_poly.type
_entity_poly.pdbx_seq_one_letter_code
_entity_poly.pdbx_strand_id
1 'polypeptide(L)'
;MTLEEIRDNAEDQERGRICHVVSPFDGTRTGISLRIVGPDSRTARNSRLQLEDELREAADKDGLVTAQGREDLVIQSLARLVLDVTADETAGQPFSLSHGNVVKLLRTSWIREQADAFAGDRRNFAPGSAR
;
A
#
# COMPACT_ATOMS: atom_id res chain seq x y z
N MET A 1 -5.01 12.57 -24.07
CA MET A 1 -5.70 12.50 -22.78
C MET A 1 -6.26 13.85 -22.40
N THR A 2 -7.54 13.94 -22.09
CA THR A 2 -8.17 15.22 -21.72
C THR A 2 -7.96 15.51 -20.23
N LEU A 3 -8.15 16.77 -19.83
CA LEU A 3 -8.12 17.17 -18.42
C LEU A 3 -9.16 16.43 -17.59
N GLU A 4 -10.33 16.18 -18.16
CA GLU A 4 -11.40 15.43 -17.52
C GLU A 4 -10.97 13.97 -17.26
N GLU A 5 -10.38 13.32 -18.25
CA GLU A 5 -9.87 11.96 -18.11
C GLU A 5 -8.80 11.88 -17.04
N ILE A 6 -7.93 12.87 -16.94
CA ILE A 6 -6.88 12.92 -15.91
C ILE A 6 -7.51 13.02 -14.51
N ARG A 7 -8.51 13.89 -14.34
CA ARG A 7 -9.22 14.03 -13.06
C ARG A 7 -9.99 12.78 -12.69
N ASP A 8 -10.71 12.20 -13.66
CA ASP A 8 -11.51 11.00 -13.45
C ASP A 8 -10.62 9.83 -13.04
N ASN A 9 -9.44 9.70 -13.66
CA ASN A 9 -8.49 8.64 -13.30
C ASN A 9 -7.97 8.84 -11.86
N ALA A 10 -7.62 10.06 -11.47
CA ALA A 10 -7.16 10.33 -10.10
C ALA A 10 -8.24 9.97 -9.06
N GLU A 11 -9.51 10.30 -9.32
CA GLU A 11 -10.63 9.92 -8.47
C GLU A 11 -10.85 8.40 -8.47
N ASP A 12 -10.75 7.77 -9.63
CA ASP A 12 -10.91 6.32 -9.76
C ASP A 12 -9.83 5.53 -8.99
N GLN A 13 -8.64 6.09 -8.86
CA GLN A 13 -7.56 5.47 -8.08
C GLN A 13 -7.92 5.29 -6.60
N GLU A 14 -8.88 6.05 -6.06
CA GLU A 14 -9.39 5.87 -4.70
C GLU A 14 -10.09 4.51 -4.51
N ARG A 15 -10.62 3.93 -5.56
CA ARG A 15 -11.27 2.62 -5.50
C ARG A 15 -10.28 1.47 -5.37
N GLY A 16 -9.03 1.75 -5.70
CA GLY A 16 -7.95 0.78 -5.65
C GLY A 16 -7.98 -0.26 -6.76
N ARG A 17 -6.93 -1.06 -6.77
CA ARG A 17 -6.78 -2.22 -7.65
C ARG A 17 -6.27 -3.38 -6.82
N ILE A 18 -6.47 -4.59 -7.32
CA ILE A 18 -6.09 -5.81 -6.61
C ILE A 18 -4.63 -6.15 -6.91
N CYS A 19 -3.84 -6.25 -5.85
CA CYS A 19 -2.49 -6.77 -5.87
C CYS A 19 -2.51 -8.21 -5.37
N HIS A 20 -2.21 -9.17 -6.23
CA HIS A 20 -2.09 -10.57 -5.84
C HIS A 20 -0.68 -10.83 -5.32
N VAL A 21 -0.58 -11.19 -4.04
CA VAL A 21 0.71 -11.50 -3.42
C VAL A 21 1.18 -12.86 -3.91
N VAL A 22 2.41 -12.92 -4.42
CA VAL A 22 3.01 -14.15 -4.92
C VAL A 22 4.16 -14.60 -4.02
N SER A 23 4.38 -15.92 -3.96
CA SER A 23 5.48 -16.50 -3.21
C SER A 23 6.83 -16.04 -3.80
N PRO A 24 7.78 -15.61 -2.97
CA PRO A 24 9.10 -15.23 -3.46
C PRO A 24 9.96 -16.42 -3.87
N PHE A 25 9.49 -17.63 -3.58
CA PHE A 25 10.27 -18.86 -3.84
C PHE A 25 9.96 -19.43 -5.22
N ASP A 26 8.71 -19.37 -5.68
CA ASP A 26 8.30 -20.01 -6.93
C ASP A 26 7.35 -19.15 -7.78
N GLY A 27 6.97 -17.97 -7.29
CA GLY A 27 6.09 -17.06 -8.02
C GLY A 27 4.61 -17.45 -8.03
N THR A 28 4.22 -18.51 -7.33
CA THR A 28 2.81 -18.90 -7.27
C THR A 28 2.03 -17.96 -6.34
N ARG A 29 0.71 -17.84 -6.57
CA ARG A 29 -0.14 -17.02 -5.72
C ARG A 29 -0.25 -17.61 -4.33
N THR A 30 -0.11 -16.75 -3.30
CA THR A 30 -0.23 -17.14 -1.89
C THR A 30 -1.68 -17.30 -1.43
N GLY A 31 -2.64 -16.81 -2.23
CA GLY A 31 -4.02 -16.68 -1.82
C GLY A 31 -4.34 -15.38 -1.09
N ILE A 32 -3.34 -14.55 -0.84
CA ILE A 32 -3.52 -13.23 -0.23
C ILE A 32 -3.57 -12.18 -1.34
N SER A 33 -4.58 -11.31 -1.29
CA SER A 33 -4.74 -10.20 -2.23
C SER A 33 -5.00 -8.93 -1.45
N LEU A 34 -4.38 -7.84 -1.90
CA LEU A 34 -4.52 -6.52 -1.29
C LEU A 34 -5.21 -5.59 -2.27
N ARG A 35 -6.24 -4.87 -1.82
CA ARG A 35 -6.81 -3.77 -2.61
C ARG A 35 -6.08 -2.51 -2.18
N ILE A 36 -5.35 -1.89 -3.10
CA ILE A 36 -4.47 -0.76 -2.81
C ILE A 36 -4.89 0.44 -3.67
N VAL A 37 -4.97 1.63 -3.05
CA VAL A 37 -5.26 2.88 -3.77
C VAL A 37 -4.08 3.28 -4.66
N GLY A 38 -4.37 4.02 -5.70
CA GLY A 38 -3.34 4.49 -6.63
C GLY A 38 -2.54 5.68 -6.09
N PRO A 39 -1.38 5.95 -6.72
CA PRO A 39 -0.45 6.97 -6.23
C PRO A 39 -0.98 8.40 -6.36
N ASP A 40 -1.92 8.66 -7.25
CA ASP A 40 -2.50 9.99 -7.46
C ASP A 40 -3.82 10.17 -6.68
N SER A 41 -4.21 9.19 -5.87
CA SER A 41 -5.39 9.28 -5.02
C SER A 41 -5.17 10.27 -3.88
N ARG A 42 -6.28 10.80 -3.36
CA ARG A 42 -6.25 11.65 -2.16
C ARG A 42 -5.69 10.89 -0.96
N THR A 43 -6.09 9.63 -0.79
CA THR A 43 -5.60 8.77 0.29
C THR A 43 -4.09 8.63 0.24
N ALA A 44 -3.50 8.37 -0.94
CA ALA A 44 -2.06 8.25 -1.08
C ALA A 44 -1.35 9.58 -0.78
N ARG A 45 -1.89 10.71 -1.26
CA ARG A 45 -1.34 12.02 -0.96
C ARG A 45 -1.36 12.31 0.54
N ASN A 46 -2.49 12.07 1.18
CA ASN A 46 -2.62 12.33 2.63
C ASN A 46 -1.67 11.44 3.44
N SER A 47 -1.53 10.18 3.06
CA SER A 47 -0.60 9.28 3.73
C SER A 47 0.86 9.74 3.59
N ARG A 48 1.24 10.21 2.41
CA ARG A 48 2.59 10.73 2.16
C ARG A 48 2.88 11.97 3.02
N LEU A 49 1.92 12.91 3.08
CA LEU A 49 2.07 14.11 3.89
C LEU A 49 2.12 13.78 5.38
N GLN A 50 1.29 12.84 5.82
CA GLN A 50 1.30 12.39 7.21
C GLN A 50 2.65 11.74 7.56
N LEU A 51 3.21 10.93 6.65
CA LEU A 51 4.53 10.33 6.87
C LEU A 51 5.61 11.40 7.07
N GLU A 52 5.60 12.47 6.26
CA GLU A 52 6.56 13.56 6.40
C GLU A 52 6.45 14.22 7.78
N ASP A 53 5.22 14.46 8.25
CA ASP A 53 4.98 15.03 9.58
C ASP A 53 5.43 14.08 10.70
N GLU A 54 5.11 12.81 10.57
CA GLU A 54 5.51 11.79 11.55
C GLU A 54 7.04 11.64 11.64
N LEU A 55 7.73 11.70 10.51
CA LEU A 55 9.19 11.65 10.48
C LEU A 55 9.79 12.88 11.17
N ARG A 56 9.20 14.05 10.98
CA ARG A 56 9.65 15.28 11.64
C ARG A 56 9.44 15.20 13.15
N GLU A 57 8.30 14.68 13.59
CA GLU A 57 7.98 14.51 15.01
C GLU A 57 8.88 13.47 15.70
N ALA A 58 9.26 12.43 14.97
CA ALA A 58 10.13 11.36 15.47
C ALA A 58 11.60 11.74 15.51
N ALA A 59 11.98 12.85 14.87
CA ALA A 59 13.37 13.30 14.81
C ALA A 59 13.86 13.73 16.19
N ASP A 60 15.14 13.43 16.47
CA ASP A 60 15.81 13.90 17.68
C ASP A 60 16.22 15.37 17.54
N LYS A 61 16.93 15.89 18.54
CA LYS A 61 17.41 17.29 18.55
C LYS A 61 18.32 17.64 17.37
N ASP A 62 18.95 16.63 16.75
CA ASP A 62 19.83 16.81 15.60
C ASP A 62 19.10 16.57 14.26
N GLY A 63 17.78 16.38 14.32
CA GLY A 63 16.94 16.14 13.13
C GLY A 63 17.01 14.72 12.59
N LEU A 64 17.51 13.76 13.37
CA LEU A 64 17.71 12.38 12.93
C LEU A 64 16.60 11.46 13.44
N VAL A 65 16.18 10.56 12.58
CA VAL A 65 15.23 9.47 12.92
C VAL A 65 15.99 8.16 12.87
N THR A 66 15.77 7.27 13.86
CA THR A 66 16.40 5.95 13.85
C THR A 66 15.94 5.15 12.63
N ALA A 67 16.77 4.22 12.17
CA ALA A 67 16.42 3.35 11.03
C ALA A 67 15.16 2.54 11.31
N GLN A 68 15.04 1.99 12.53
CA GLN A 68 13.85 1.22 12.93
C GLN A 68 12.61 2.12 12.99
N GLY A 69 12.72 3.31 13.56
CA GLY A 69 11.62 4.27 13.63
C GLY A 69 11.14 4.68 12.25
N ARG A 70 12.07 4.92 11.33
CA ARG A 70 11.74 5.23 9.93
C ARG A 70 11.02 4.06 9.24
N GLU A 71 11.54 2.86 9.41
CA GLU A 71 10.92 1.66 8.82
C GLU A 71 9.48 1.48 9.33
N ASP A 72 9.26 1.61 10.64
CA ASP A 72 7.92 1.50 11.23
C ASP A 72 6.95 2.53 10.65
N LEU A 73 7.37 3.77 10.50
CA LEU A 73 6.54 4.83 9.94
C LEU A 73 6.24 4.62 8.46
N VAL A 74 7.21 4.13 7.69
CA VAL A 74 7.03 3.80 6.27
C VAL A 74 6.03 2.65 6.12
N ILE A 75 6.12 1.62 6.97
CA ILE A 75 5.16 0.51 6.96
C ILE A 75 3.74 1.01 7.26
N GLN A 76 3.58 1.87 8.25
CA GLN A 76 2.28 2.45 8.58
C GLN A 76 1.73 3.29 7.43
N SER A 77 2.59 4.05 6.76
CA SER A 77 2.22 4.85 5.59
C SER A 77 1.69 3.96 4.46
N LEU A 78 2.36 2.86 4.19
CA LEU A 78 1.92 1.91 3.17
C LEU A 78 0.61 1.23 3.58
N ALA A 79 0.47 0.85 4.85
CA ALA A 79 -0.74 0.22 5.36
C ALA A 79 -1.98 1.10 5.18
N ARG A 80 -1.84 2.42 5.25
CA ARG A 80 -2.94 3.36 5.01
C ARG A 80 -3.46 3.34 3.58
N LEU A 81 -2.69 2.81 2.63
CA LEU A 81 -3.09 2.67 1.23
C LEU A 81 -3.92 1.41 0.97
N VAL A 82 -3.93 0.48 1.91
CA VAL A 82 -4.61 -0.80 1.76
C VAL A 82 -6.06 -0.66 2.22
N LEU A 83 -6.99 -0.81 1.28
CA LEU A 83 -8.43 -0.71 1.55
C LEU A 83 -9.03 -2.01 2.07
N ASP A 84 -8.48 -3.13 1.61
CA ASP A 84 -9.00 -4.46 1.95
C ASP A 84 -7.93 -5.51 1.76
N VAL A 85 -8.06 -6.61 2.47
CA VAL A 85 -7.21 -7.80 2.34
C VAL A 85 -8.11 -9.02 2.24
N THR A 86 -7.92 -9.80 1.19
CA THR A 86 -8.63 -11.06 0.99
C THR A 86 -7.65 -12.21 1.13
N ALA A 87 -8.02 -13.19 1.94
CA ALA A 87 -7.28 -14.44 2.08
C ALA A 87 -8.20 -15.60 1.68
N ASP A 88 -7.84 -16.31 0.60
CA ASP A 88 -8.62 -17.43 0.12
C ASP A 88 -8.18 -18.74 0.80
N GLU A 89 -8.73 -19.87 0.36
CA GLU A 89 -8.43 -21.17 0.93
C GLU A 89 -6.94 -21.52 0.92
N THR A 90 -6.20 -21.03 -0.08
CA THR A 90 -4.77 -21.29 -0.19
C THR A 90 -4.00 -20.67 0.97
N ALA A 91 -4.46 -19.53 1.48
CA ALA A 91 -3.83 -18.83 2.62
C ALA A 91 -4.14 -19.50 3.96
N GLY A 92 -5.07 -20.44 4.00
CA GLY A 92 -5.36 -21.28 5.17
C GLY A 92 -6.40 -20.73 6.13
N GLN A 93 -6.50 -19.43 6.33
CA GLN A 93 -7.48 -18.83 7.23
C GLN A 93 -7.85 -17.43 6.78
N PRO A 94 -9.08 -16.96 7.14
CA PRO A 94 -9.51 -15.62 6.78
C PRO A 94 -8.68 -14.55 7.47
N PHE A 95 -8.54 -13.41 6.79
CA PHE A 95 -7.83 -12.24 7.32
C PHE A 95 -8.84 -11.32 8.02
N SER A 96 -8.56 -10.96 9.25
CA SER A 96 -9.35 -9.95 9.98
C SER A 96 -8.80 -8.57 9.69
N LEU A 97 -9.56 -7.76 8.97
CA LEU A 97 -9.12 -6.45 8.53
C LEU A 97 -9.06 -5.45 9.69
N SER A 98 -7.87 -4.92 9.94
CA SER A 98 -7.62 -3.77 10.80
C SER A 98 -6.29 -3.15 10.39
N HIS A 99 -6.08 -1.88 10.70
CA HIS A 99 -4.80 -1.22 10.42
C HIS A 99 -3.63 -2.00 11.06
N GLY A 100 -3.78 -2.41 12.31
CA GLY A 100 -2.74 -3.17 13.01
C GLY A 100 -2.43 -4.50 12.35
N ASN A 101 -3.43 -5.21 11.85
CA ASN A 101 -3.23 -6.48 11.15
C ASN A 101 -2.59 -6.29 9.79
N VAL A 102 -2.93 -5.21 9.08
CA VAL A 102 -2.26 -4.86 7.81
C VAL A 102 -0.80 -4.51 8.07
N VAL A 103 -0.50 -3.73 9.10
CA VAL A 103 0.87 -3.42 9.50
C VAL A 103 1.65 -4.70 9.78
N LYS A 104 1.08 -5.65 10.53
CA LYS A 104 1.73 -6.94 10.81
C LYS A 104 2.03 -7.71 9.53
N LEU A 105 1.08 -7.74 8.60
CA LEU A 105 1.27 -8.41 7.31
C LEU A 105 2.43 -7.77 6.53
N LEU A 106 2.49 -6.45 6.49
CA LEU A 106 3.50 -5.69 5.76
C LEU A 106 4.88 -5.69 6.45
N ARG A 107 4.99 -6.19 7.68
CA ARG A 107 6.31 -6.40 8.31
C ARG A 107 7.10 -7.50 7.64
N THR A 108 6.44 -8.43 6.95
CA THR A 108 7.12 -9.40 6.09
C THR A 108 7.62 -8.66 4.86
N SER A 109 8.95 -8.54 4.73
CA SER A 109 9.59 -7.65 3.76
C SER A 109 9.21 -7.95 2.31
N TRP A 110 9.13 -9.22 1.91
CA TRP A 110 8.79 -9.55 0.53
C TRP A 110 7.33 -9.26 0.17
N ILE A 111 6.41 -9.26 1.15
CA ILE A 111 5.02 -8.82 0.95
C ILE A 111 5.00 -7.32 0.82
N ARG A 112 5.70 -6.61 1.70
CA ARG A 112 5.81 -5.15 1.67
C ARG A 112 6.40 -4.65 0.35
N GLU A 113 7.44 -5.29 -0.14
CA GLU A 113 8.07 -4.93 -1.42
C GLU A 113 7.08 -5.04 -2.58
N GLN A 114 6.28 -6.10 -2.62
CA GLN A 114 5.29 -6.28 -3.66
C GLN A 114 4.18 -5.22 -3.57
N ALA A 115 3.69 -4.95 -2.36
CA ALA A 115 2.66 -3.94 -2.15
C ALA A 115 3.16 -2.54 -2.53
N ASP A 116 4.37 -2.19 -2.13
CA ASP A 116 4.98 -0.90 -2.43
C ASP A 116 5.21 -0.70 -3.92
N ALA A 117 5.77 -1.70 -4.58
CA ALA A 117 5.98 -1.66 -6.03
C ALA A 117 4.66 -1.51 -6.79
N PHE A 118 3.63 -2.23 -6.36
CA PHE A 118 2.30 -2.15 -6.96
C PHE A 118 1.69 -0.76 -6.77
N ALA A 119 1.75 -0.24 -5.54
CA ALA A 119 1.16 1.06 -5.19
C ALA A 119 1.83 2.23 -5.92
N GLY A 120 3.11 2.11 -6.23
CA GLY A 120 3.88 3.16 -6.90
C GLY A 120 3.85 3.11 -8.42
N ASP A 121 3.28 2.07 -9.01
CA ASP A 121 3.25 1.90 -10.47
C ASP A 121 1.89 2.33 -11.04
N ARG A 122 1.86 3.52 -11.65
CA ARG A 122 0.64 4.09 -12.25
C ARG A 122 0.00 3.20 -13.30
N ARG A 123 0.78 2.32 -13.95
CA ARG A 123 0.23 1.41 -14.97
C ARG A 123 -0.81 0.45 -14.40
N ASN A 124 -0.70 0.13 -13.11
CA ASN A 124 -1.69 -0.70 -12.41
C ASN A 124 -3.04 0.01 -12.25
N PHE A 125 -3.05 1.33 -12.39
CA PHE A 125 -4.22 2.18 -12.15
C PHE A 125 -4.68 2.92 -13.41
N ALA A 126 -4.28 2.44 -14.57
CA ALA A 126 -4.64 3.05 -15.84
C ALA A 126 -6.18 3.07 -16.03
N PRO A 127 -6.71 4.06 -16.77
CA PRO A 127 -8.13 4.07 -17.11
C PRO A 127 -8.56 2.75 -17.77
N GLY A 128 -9.68 2.18 -17.29
CA GLY A 128 -10.19 0.92 -17.83
C GLY A 128 -9.49 -0.34 -17.33
N SER A 129 -8.48 -0.22 -16.45
CA SER A 129 -7.85 -1.40 -15.86
C SER A 129 -8.79 -2.11 -14.89
N ALA A 130 -8.55 -3.41 -14.65
CA ALA A 130 -9.37 -4.22 -13.77
C ALA A 130 -9.28 -3.75 -12.31
N ARG A 131 -10.42 -3.77 -11.64
CA ARG A 131 -10.56 -3.36 -10.23
C ARG A 131 -10.60 -4.55 -9.31
#